data_f5f74222f2af65ce20b00ba4e1e302b9
#
_entry.id   f5f74222f2af65ce20b00ba4e1e302b9
#
_cell.length_a   1.000
_cell.length_b   1.000
_cell.length_c   1.000
_cell.angle_alpha   90.00
_cell.angle_beta   90.00
_cell.angle_gamma   90.00
#
_symmetry.space_group_name_H-M   'P 1'
#
loop_
_entity.id
_entity.type
_entity.pdbx_description
1 polymer ?
#
loop_
_entity_poly.entity_id
_entity_poly.type
_entity_poly.pdbx_seq_one_letter_code
_entity_poly.pdbx_strand_id
1 'polypeptide(L)'
;VSEELRKVQALKVSKTVTDGNPGEVVVLKDATTTVSRIANGALIDVIYDPDGSRIYIDGARHSLDEVAEVIGAKRESSDKPYEFTVHIKASGDTRMGIIDDIKMELRKCKALKVRYEAPERIIDRRLPPAPDQSEDDQEAKFIAPEDWADDVSRRNLITFRINSADKVLMSTDRSIRVNEHYICDIDDFDVKRLKEMIANPERKKTLPETEMKDITMPDGSVRQFEVSKAMVSYGIDRGTSYTAYTKGMEMIMTAYKELREDFSKEVFGKPLSELTDAETQTVYLAIPLIVSETTPKAVPQKDN
;
A
#
# COMPACT_ATOMS: atom_id res chain seq x y z
N VAL A 1 -29.29 -24.38 -2.65
CA VAL A 1 -28.24 -23.70 -1.86
C VAL A 1 -28.88 -23.27 -0.57
N SER A 2 -28.57 -23.95 0.53
CA SER A 2 -29.27 -23.83 1.80
C SER A 2 -29.02 -22.49 2.46
N GLU A 3 -30.02 -22.05 3.23
CA GLU A 3 -30.01 -20.81 4.02
C GLU A 3 -28.78 -20.72 4.97
N GLU A 4 -28.21 -21.85 5.35
CA GLU A 4 -27.00 -21.97 6.14
C GLU A 4 -25.73 -21.52 5.37
N LEU A 5 -25.63 -21.78 4.06
CA LEU A 5 -24.51 -21.30 3.23
C LEU A 5 -24.53 -19.77 3.10
N ARG A 6 -25.71 -19.15 3.05
CA ARG A 6 -25.87 -17.69 3.07
C ARG A 6 -25.47 -17.08 4.42
N LYS A 7 -25.80 -17.76 5.53
CA LYS A 7 -25.36 -17.36 6.88
C LYS A 7 -23.84 -17.47 7.06
N VAL A 8 -23.22 -18.50 6.51
CA VAL A 8 -21.76 -18.70 6.58
C VAL A 8 -21.02 -17.69 5.71
N GLN A 9 -21.54 -17.33 4.55
CA GLN A 9 -20.97 -16.26 3.73
C GLN A 9 -21.13 -14.89 4.37
N ALA A 10 -22.27 -14.57 4.96
CA ALA A 10 -22.48 -13.34 5.73
C ALA A 10 -21.57 -13.27 6.96
N LEU A 11 -21.36 -14.38 7.67
CA LEU A 11 -20.45 -14.47 8.82
C LEU A 11 -18.97 -14.35 8.43
N LYS A 12 -18.56 -14.81 7.24
CA LYS A 12 -17.19 -14.62 6.74
C LYS A 12 -16.90 -13.17 6.37
N VAL A 13 -17.87 -12.44 5.83
CA VAL A 13 -17.73 -11.01 5.50
C VAL A 13 -17.68 -10.15 6.78
N SER A 14 -18.45 -10.51 7.82
CA SER A 14 -18.43 -9.78 9.10
C SER A 14 -17.16 -9.99 9.94
N LYS A 15 -16.38 -11.04 9.67
CA LYS A 15 -15.12 -11.32 10.37
C LYS A 15 -13.90 -10.60 9.80
N THR A 16 -14.01 -9.97 8.64
CA THR A 16 -12.91 -9.23 8.00
C THR A 16 -12.87 -7.75 8.42
N VAL A 17 -13.85 -7.29 9.20
CA VAL A 17 -13.89 -5.92 9.75
C VAL A 17 -13.69 -6.03 11.27
N THR A 18 -12.49 -6.33 11.69
CA THR A 18 -12.11 -6.29 13.10
C THR A 18 -11.07 -5.23 13.33
N ASP A 19 -11.57 -4.02 13.66
CA ASP A 19 -11.06 -3.27 14.79
C ASP A 19 -12.15 -2.26 15.18
N GLY A 20 -12.92 -2.63 16.20
CA GLY A 20 -13.84 -1.76 16.92
C GLY A 20 -15.23 -1.55 16.27
N ASN A 21 -16.22 -2.14 16.85
CA ASN A 21 -17.66 -2.06 16.58
C ASN A 21 -18.13 -2.57 15.20
N PRO A 22 -18.95 -3.60 15.17
CA PRO A 22 -19.58 -4.07 13.93
C PRO A 22 -20.55 -2.99 13.42
N GLY A 23 -20.19 -2.35 12.31
CA GLY A 23 -21.08 -1.44 11.60
C GLY A 23 -22.30 -2.19 11.03
N GLU A 24 -23.39 -1.48 10.87
CA GLU A 24 -24.62 -2.01 10.26
C GLU A 24 -24.35 -2.39 8.79
N VAL A 25 -24.73 -3.61 8.40
CA VAL A 25 -24.61 -4.09 7.03
C VAL A 25 -25.85 -3.66 6.25
N VAL A 26 -25.69 -2.79 5.29
CA VAL A 26 -26.76 -2.38 4.38
C VAL A 26 -26.66 -3.17 3.08
N VAL A 27 -27.70 -3.93 2.74
CA VAL A 27 -27.79 -4.65 1.47
C VAL A 27 -28.52 -3.78 0.46
N LEU A 28 -27.82 -3.33 -0.57
CA LEU A 28 -28.46 -2.59 -1.67
C LEU A 28 -29.11 -3.58 -2.63
N LYS A 29 -30.39 -3.34 -2.97
CA LYS A 29 -31.23 -4.25 -3.77
C LYS A 29 -30.73 -4.52 -5.20
N ASP A 30 -29.95 -3.61 -5.76
CA ASP A 30 -29.51 -3.64 -7.17
C ASP A 30 -27.99 -3.76 -7.34
N ALA A 31 -27.24 -3.89 -6.24
CA ALA A 31 -25.81 -4.13 -6.28
C ALA A 31 -25.47 -5.37 -5.46
N THR A 32 -24.68 -6.27 -6.01
CA THR A 32 -24.12 -7.42 -5.30
C THR A 32 -23.12 -7.02 -4.20
N THR A 33 -23.04 -5.73 -3.89
CA THR A 33 -22.07 -5.15 -2.97
C THR A 33 -22.71 -4.94 -1.60
N THR A 34 -22.18 -5.62 -0.58
CA THR A 34 -22.50 -5.36 0.82
C THR A 34 -21.75 -4.11 1.27
N VAL A 35 -22.47 -3.05 1.60
CA VAL A 35 -21.88 -1.81 2.14
C VAL A 35 -21.78 -1.96 3.66
N SER A 36 -20.57 -2.16 4.16
CA SER A 36 -20.29 -2.07 5.60
C SER A 36 -20.19 -0.60 5.99
N ARG A 37 -20.98 -0.15 6.94
CA ARG A 37 -20.86 1.21 7.47
C ARG A 37 -19.58 1.31 8.30
N ILE A 38 -18.64 2.11 7.84
CA ILE A 38 -17.36 2.32 8.49
C ILE A 38 -17.57 3.30 9.65
N ALA A 39 -17.19 2.93 10.87
CA ALA A 39 -17.49 3.69 12.08
C ALA A 39 -16.95 5.15 12.05
N ASN A 40 -15.78 5.38 11.42
CA ASN A 40 -15.21 6.71 11.24
C ASN A 40 -14.54 6.80 9.86
N GLY A 41 -15.36 6.87 8.82
CA GLY A 41 -14.85 6.88 7.45
C GLY A 41 -15.96 6.84 6.42
N ALA A 42 -15.57 6.65 5.16
CA ALA A 42 -16.46 6.47 4.03
C ALA A 42 -15.93 5.36 3.11
N LEU A 43 -16.83 4.68 2.40
CA LEU A 43 -16.49 3.72 1.36
C LEU A 43 -16.62 4.38 0.00
N ILE A 44 -15.56 4.35 -0.79
CA ILE A 44 -15.59 4.63 -2.22
C ILE A 44 -15.50 3.31 -2.97
N ASP A 45 -16.56 2.94 -3.66
CA ASP A 45 -16.60 1.76 -4.51
C ASP A 45 -16.49 2.19 -5.98
N VAL A 46 -15.47 1.69 -6.68
CA VAL A 46 -15.22 2.01 -8.08
C VAL A 46 -15.52 0.79 -8.94
N ILE A 47 -16.59 0.85 -9.72
CA ILE A 47 -17.02 -0.22 -10.58
C ILE A 47 -16.50 0.04 -12.00
N TYR A 48 -15.75 -0.91 -12.53
CA TYR A 48 -15.28 -0.86 -13.91
C TYR A 48 -16.45 -0.95 -14.89
N ASP A 49 -16.44 -0.06 -15.88
CA ASP A 49 -17.35 -0.06 -17.00
C ASP A 49 -16.54 0.29 -18.26
N PRO A 50 -16.67 -0.40 -19.39
CA PRO A 50 -15.97 -0.07 -20.63
C PRO A 50 -16.20 1.37 -21.11
N ASP A 51 -17.38 1.94 -20.82
CA ASP A 51 -17.74 3.32 -21.16
C ASP A 51 -17.26 4.35 -20.13
N GLY A 52 -16.58 3.91 -19.07
CA GLY A 52 -16.04 4.73 -17.98
C GLY A 52 -16.39 4.18 -16.61
N SER A 53 -15.44 4.26 -15.67
CA SER A 53 -15.64 3.78 -14.31
C SER A 53 -16.71 4.58 -13.58
N ARG A 54 -17.51 3.89 -12.76
CA ARG A 54 -18.57 4.50 -11.93
C ARG A 54 -18.09 4.56 -10.50
N ILE A 55 -18.25 5.73 -9.87
CA ILE A 55 -17.87 5.98 -8.50
C ILE A 55 -19.11 5.99 -7.62
N TYR A 56 -19.07 5.25 -6.53
CA TYR A 56 -20.10 5.23 -5.50
C TYR A 56 -19.48 5.60 -4.15
N ILE A 57 -20.11 6.51 -3.42
CA ILE A 57 -19.70 6.87 -2.04
C ILE A 57 -20.81 6.41 -1.11
N ASP A 58 -20.50 5.45 -0.22
CA ASP A 58 -21.45 4.80 0.69
C ASP A 58 -22.72 4.33 -0.04
N GLY A 59 -22.55 3.82 -1.26
CA GLY A 59 -23.60 3.27 -2.11
C GLY A 59 -24.37 4.28 -2.97
N ALA A 60 -24.13 5.58 -2.84
CA ALA A 60 -24.70 6.61 -3.70
C ALA A 60 -23.74 6.92 -4.87
N ARG A 61 -24.27 7.03 -6.10
CA ARG A 61 -23.46 7.35 -7.28
C ARG A 61 -23.06 8.82 -7.28
N HIS A 62 -21.80 9.08 -7.56
CA HIS A 62 -21.20 10.40 -7.65
C HIS A 62 -20.29 10.52 -8.88
N SER A 63 -20.07 11.75 -9.32
CA SER A 63 -19.03 12.10 -10.29
C SER A 63 -17.67 12.29 -9.56
N LEU A 64 -16.57 12.33 -10.31
CA LEU A 64 -15.23 12.51 -9.74
C LEU A 64 -15.10 13.88 -9.03
N ASP A 65 -15.64 14.93 -9.61
CA ASP A 65 -15.61 16.30 -9.09
C ASP A 65 -16.41 16.49 -7.80
N GLU A 66 -17.40 15.63 -7.53
CA GLU A 66 -18.16 15.63 -6.27
C GLU A 66 -17.43 14.94 -5.11
N VAL A 67 -16.39 14.14 -5.39
CA VAL A 67 -15.69 13.35 -4.35
C VAL A 67 -15.15 14.23 -3.23
N ALA A 68 -14.47 15.34 -3.57
CA ALA A 68 -13.89 16.23 -2.58
C ALA A 68 -14.95 16.87 -1.67
N GLU A 69 -16.08 17.31 -2.23
CA GLU A 69 -17.18 17.93 -1.49
C GLU A 69 -17.84 16.91 -0.55
N VAL A 70 -18.22 15.75 -1.08
CA VAL A 70 -18.95 14.72 -0.31
C VAL A 70 -18.11 14.15 0.81
N ILE A 71 -16.83 13.79 0.50
CA ILE A 71 -15.92 13.24 1.51
C ILE A 71 -15.50 14.31 2.51
N GLY A 72 -15.27 15.55 2.08
CA GLY A 72 -14.97 16.69 2.94
C GLY A 72 -16.05 16.93 3.98
N ALA A 73 -17.31 17.00 3.55
CA ALA A 73 -18.46 17.18 4.45
C ALA A 73 -18.58 16.03 5.47
N LYS A 74 -18.36 14.77 5.05
CA LYS A 74 -18.37 13.61 5.94
C LYS A 74 -17.23 13.67 6.97
N ARG A 75 -16.03 14.04 6.53
CA ARG A 75 -14.86 14.19 7.41
C ARG A 75 -15.08 15.29 8.45
N GLU A 76 -15.58 16.46 8.03
CA GLU A 76 -15.85 17.59 8.92
C GLU A 76 -16.94 17.29 9.94
N SER A 77 -17.93 16.49 9.58
CA SER A 77 -19.01 16.05 10.51
C SER A 77 -18.59 14.91 11.43
N SER A 78 -17.38 14.38 11.29
CA SER A 78 -16.87 13.31 12.15
C SER A 78 -16.40 13.85 13.49
N ASP A 79 -16.62 13.10 14.58
CA ASP A 79 -16.09 13.42 15.91
C ASP A 79 -14.55 13.39 15.96
N LYS A 80 -13.93 12.67 15.02
CA LYS A 80 -12.48 12.50 14.91
C LYS A 80 -12.00 12.70 13.46
N PRO A 81 -12.01 13.94 12.95
CA PRO A 81 -11.66 14.22 11.54
C PRO A 81 -10.26 13.75 11.12
N TYR A 82 -9.30 13.75 12.06
CA TYR A 82 -7.92 13.28 11.79
C TYR A 82 -7.78 11.77 11.71
N GLU A 83 -8.73 11.01 12.29
CA GLU A 83 -8.80 9.56 12.19
C GLU A 83 -9.72 9.08 11.06
N PHE A 84 -10.35 10.00 10.34
CA PHE A 84 -11.26 9.68 9.25
C PHE A 84 -10.54 8.92 8.15
N THR A 85 -11.03 7.71 7.82
CA THR A 85 -10.39 6.82 6.86
C THR A 85 -11.31 6.59 5.66
N VAL A 86 -10.79 6.81 4.46
CA VAL A 86 -11.49 6.52 3.22
C VAL A 86 -11.11 5.12 2.74
N HIS A 87 -12.07 4.22 2.68
CA HIS A 87 -11.91 2.90 2.13
C HIS A 87 -12.15 2.96 0.62
N ILE A 88 -11.19 2.51 -0.16
CA ILE A 88 -11.32 2.40 -1.62
C ILE A 88 -11.38 0.93 -1.98
N LYS A 89 -12.51 0.54 -2.57
CA LYS A 89 -12.72 -0.75 -3.19
C LYS A 89 -12.92 -0.55 -4.68
N ALA A 90 -12.33 -1.39 -5.50
CA ALA A 90 -12.50 -1.29 -6.93
C ALA A 90 -12.61 -2.67 -7.59
N SER A 91 -13.31 -2.73 -8.73
CA SER A 91 -13.28 -3.91 -9.59
C SER A 91 -11.85 -4.20 -10.05
N GLY A 92 -11.48 -5.46 -10.17
CA GLY A 92 -10.11 -5.86 -10.51
C GLY A 92 -9.56 -5.20 -11.77
N ASP A 93 -10.41 -5.03 -12.80
CA ASP A 93 -10.04 -4.42 -14.07
C ASP A 93 -10.07 -2.88 -14.06
N THR A 94 -10.47 -2.26 -12.95
CA THR A 94 -10.42 -0.80 -12.80
C THR A 94 -8.99 -0.30 -13.01
N ARG A 95 -8.83 0.73 -13.84
CA ARG A 95 -7.52 1.30 -14.11
C ARG A 95 -7.10 2.25 -12.99
N MET A 96 -5.84 2.16 -12.58
CA MET A 96 -5.32 2.97 -11.48
C MET A 96 -5.39 4.47 -11.74
N GLY A 97 -5.54 4.90 -13.00
CA GLY A 97 -5.76 6.31 -13.33
C GLY A 97 -6.94 6.94 -12.62
N ILE A 98 -8.11 6.25 -12.56
CA ILE A 98 -9.28 6.78 -11.82
C ILE A 98 -9.06 6.78 -10.31
N ILE A 99 -8.35 5.76 -9.79
CA ILE A 99 -8.00 5.71 -8.36
C ILE A 99 -7.08 6.87 -7.99
N ASP A 100 -6.11 7.20 -8.87
CA ASP A 100 -5.21 8.32 -8.66
C ASP A 100 -5.95 9.67 -8.73
N ASP A 101 -6.89 9.81 -9.66
CA ASP A 101 -7.75 11.00 -9.74
C ASP A 101 -8.60 11.15 -8.45
N ILE A 102 -9.15 10.05 -7.92
CA ILE A 102 -9.85 10.05 -6.62
C ILE A 102 -8.90 10.47 -5.49
N LYS A 103 -7.65 9.97 -5.44
CA LYS A 103 -6.66 10.40 -4.44
C LYS A 103 -6.41 11.91 -4.51
N MET A 104 -6.39 12.50 -5.71
CA MET A 104 -6.23 13.94 -5.85
C MET A 104 -7.40 14.71 -5.23
N GLU A 105 -8.64 14.23 -5.42
CA GLU A 105 -9.82 14.83 -4.76
C GLU A 105 -9.77 14.67 -3.24
N LEU A 106 -9.35 13.49 -2.73
CA LEU A 106 -9.18 13.25 -1.29
C LEU A 106 -8.13 14.18 -0.66
N ARG A 107 -7.06 14.51 -1.38
CA ARG A 107 -6.05 15.47 -0.92
C ARG A 107 -6.62 16.88 -0.78
N LYS A 108 -7.48 17.32 -1.71
CA LYS A 108 -8.14 18.64 -1.65
C LYS A 108 -8.98 18.81 -0.38
N CYS A 109 -9.68 17.77 0.06
CA CYS A 109 -10.49 17.80 1.28
C CYS A 109 -9.77 17.28 2.54
N LYS A 110 -8.43 17.11 2.48
CA LYS A 110 -7.57 16.64 3.59
C LYS A 110 -7.96 15.26 4.15
N ALA A 111 -8.65 14.42 3.40
CA ALA A 111 -8.96 13.04 3.75
C ALA A 111 -7.78 12.11 3.39
N LEU A 112 -6.69 12.21 4.17
CA LEU A 112 -5.38 11.64 3.79
C LEU A 112 -5.19 10.18 4.22
N LYS A 113 -6.04 9.62 5.09
CA LYS A 113 -5.98 8.20 5.45
C LYS A 113 -6.81 7.40 4.46
N VAL A 114 -6.16 6.52 3.73
CA VAL A 114 -6.79 5.69 2.70
C VAL A 114 -6.51 4.22 2.98
N ARG A 115 -7.54 3.41 2.83
CA ARG A 115 -7.48 1.96 2.94
C ARG A 115 -7.94 1.33 1.63
N TYR A 116 -7.06 0.57 0.97
CA TYR A 116 -7.44 -0.20 -0.21
C TYR A 116 -7.94 -1.56 0.22
N GLU A 117 -9.13 -1.93 -0.28
CA GLU A 117 -9.74 -3.23 -0.06
C GLU A 117 -9.51 -4.12 -1.28
N ALA A 118 -8.63 -5.10 -1.13
CA ALA A 118 -8.44 -6.18 -2.09
C ALA A 118 -9.10 -7.47 -1.57
N PRO A 119 -9.43 -8.45 -2.45
CA PRO A 119 -10.14 -9.66 -2.06
C PRO A 119 -9.52 -10.44 -0.91
N GLU A 120 -8.21 -10.40 -0.76
CA GLU A 120 -7.46 -11.18 0.23
C GLU A 120 -6.71 -10.31 1.25
N ARG A 121 -6.68 -8.97 1.08
CA ARG A 121 -5.87 -8.09 1.91
C ARG A 121 -6.39 -6.66 2.00
N ILE A 122 -6.13 -6.03 3.14
CA ILE A 122 -6.34 -4.60 3.40
C ILE A 122 -4.97 -3.91 3.38
N ILE A 123 -4.87 -2.80 2.66
CA ILE A 123 -3.65 -1.99 2.54
C ILE A 123 -3.94 -0.58 3.03
N ASP A 124 -3.43 -0.24 4.22
CA ASP A 124 -3.55 1.11 4.77
C ASP A 124 -2.45 2.04 4.22
N ARG A 125 -2.85 3.25 3.83
CA ARG A 125 -1.96 4.29 3.31
C ARG A 125 -2.33 5.67 3.87
N ARG A 126 -1.31 6.54 3.99
CA ARG A 126 -1.53 7.97 4.19
C ARG A 126 -1.08 8.69 2.93
N LEU A 127 -1.98 9.47 2.34
CA LEU A 127 -1.67 10.31 1.19
C LEU A 127 -0.84 11.52 1.65
N PRO A 128 0.11 11.99 0.85
CA PRO A 128 0.74 13.27 1.08
C PRO A 128 -0.29 14.41 0.95
N PRO A 129 -0.15 15.51 1.71
CA PRO A 129 -1.03 16.68 1.55
C PRO A 129 -0.94 17.25 0.13
N ALA A 130 -1.92 18.08 -0.26
CA ALA A 130 -1.85 18.78 -1.52
C ALA A 130 -0.70 19.81 -1.48
N PRO A 131 -0.02 20.10 -2.61
CA PRO A 131 1.17 20.96 -2.66
C PRO A 131 0.94 22.39 -2.14
N ASP A 132 -0.29 22.88 -2.19
CA ASP A 132 -0.73 24.19 -1.76
C ASP A 132 -1.11 24.29 -0.28
N GLN A 133 -1.08 23.18 0.46
CA GLN A 133 -1.55 23.08 1.85
C GLN A 133 -0.43 22.91 2.88
N SER A 134 0.82 23.20 2.53
CA SER A 134 2.01 22.70 3.23
C SER A 134 2.41 23.42 4.52
N GLU A 135 1.82 24.56 4.93
CA GLU A 135 2.40 25.35 6.01
C GLU A 135 1.71 25.25 7.38
N ASP A 136 0.44 24.85 7.49
CA ASP A 136 -0.31 24.94 8.75
C ASP A 136 -0.55 23.61 9.51
N ASP A 137 -0.30 22.45 8.93
CA ASP A 137 -0.50 21.16 9.59
C ASP A 137 0.81 20.67 10.25
N GLN A 138 1.11 21.13 11.46
CA GLN A 138 2.28 20.70 12.26
C GLN A 138 2.33 19.20 12.61
N GLU A 139 1.28 18.43 12.35
CA GLU A 139 1.23 16.99 12.60
C GLU A 139 1.74 16.10 11.45
N ALA A 140 1.94 16.65 10.28
CA ALA A 140 2.42 15.88 9.13
C ALA A 140 3.68 16.52 8.55
N LYS A 141 4.82 16.42 9.23
CA LYS A 141 6.12 16.47 8.54
C LYS A 141 6.23 15.20 7.68
N PHE A 142 5.42 15.15 6.63
CA PHE A 142 5.62 14.23 5.55
C PHE A 142 6.78 14.78 4.72
N ILE A 143 7.95 14.18 4.87
CA ILE A 143 9.08 14.44 3.97
C ILE A 143 8.66 13.85 2.63
N ALA A 144 8.49 14.72 1.62
CA ALA A 144 8.12 14.27 0.28
C ALA A 144 9.21 13.30 -0.26
N PRO A 145 8.84 12.27 -1.02
CA PRO A 145 9.81 11.35 -1.61
C PRO A 145 10.89 12.03 -2.45
N GLU A 146 10.59 13.21 -2.97
CA GLU A 146 11.50 14.06 -3.75
C GLU A 146 12.66 14.62 -2.90
N ASP A 147 12.39 14.96 -1.63
CA ASP A 147 13.41 15.43 -0.69
C ASP A 147 14.31 14.30 -0.18
N TRP A 148 13.84 13.06 -0.25
CA TRP A 148 14.65 11.88 0.09
C TRP A 148 15.56 11.45 -1.07
N ALA A 149 15.22 11.81 -2.30
CA ALA A 149 15.96 11.39 -3.49
C ALA A 149 17.38 11.97 -3.57
N ASP A 150 17.60 13.12 -2.97
CA ASP A 150 18.91 13.78 -3.00
C ASP A 150 19.90 13.18 -1.99
N ASP A 151 19.41 12.59 -0.88
CA ASP A 151 20.24 11.97 0.16
C ASP A 151 20.37 10.44 0.02
N VAL A 152 19.46 9.78 -0.71
CA VAL A 152 19.52 8.33 -0.91
C VAL A 152 20.44 7.99 -2.06
N SER A 153 21.51 7.23 -1.77
CA SER A 153 22.31 6.65 -2.84
C SER A 153 21.41 5.89 -3.81
N ARG A 154 21.42 6.27 -5.11
CA ARG A 154 20.61 5.64 -6.17
C ARG A 154 20.76 4.12 -6.23
N ARG A 155 21.86 3.59 -5.71
CA ARG A 155 22.09 2.16 -5.54
C ARG A 155 21.10 1.53 -4.57
N ASN A 156 20.67 2.27 -3.52
CA ASN A 156 19.79 1.77 -2.47
C ASN A 156 18.31 1.82 -2.86
N LEU A 157 17.99 2.45 -3.99
CA LEU A 157 16.63 2.52 -4.51
C LEU A 157 16.32 1.31 -5.39
N ILE A 158 15.43 0.44 -4.93
CA ILE A 158 14.85 -0.65 -5.71
C ILE A 158 13.60 -0.10 -6.41
N THR A 159 13.66 0.00 -7.72
CA THR A 159 12.48 0.31 -8.54
C THR A 159 11.65 -0.96 -8.70
N PHE A 160 10.42 -0.93 -8.23
CA PHE A 160 9.40 -1.95 -8.47
C PHE A 160 8.23 -1.28 -9.20
N ARG A 161 8.14 -1.49 -10.50
CA ARG A 161 7.16 -0.81 -11.35
C ARG A 161 6.26 -1.80 -12.06
N ILE A 162 4.96 -1.48 -12.13
CA ILE A 162 3.99 -2.24 -12.91
C ILE A 162 3.45 -1.35 -14.03
N ASN A 163 3.53 -1.84 -15.26
CA ASN A 163 3.06 -1.11 -16.43
C ASN A 163 1.57 -1.35 -16.73
N SER A 164 1.06 -0.69 -17.78
CA SER A 164 -0.35 -0.80 -18.22
C SER A 164 -0.74 -2.19 -18.75
N ALA A 165 0.23 -3.08 -19.01
CA ALA A 165 0.00 -4.48 -19.37
C ALA A 165 0.21 -5.43 -18.17
N ASP A 166 0.18 -4.88 -16.95
CA ASP A 166 0.35 -5.60 -15.68
C ASP A 166 1.68 -6.39 -15.58
N LYS A 167 2.72 -5.93 -16.30
CA LYS A 167 4.06 -6.49 -16.22
C LYS A 167 4.90 -5.73 -15.18
N VAL A 168 5.62 -6.49 -14.36
CA VAL A 168 6.56 -5.99 -13.35
C VAL A 168 7.91 -5.73 -13.99
N LEU A 169 8.49 -4.57 -13.70
CA LEU A 169 9.92 -4.28 -13.85
C LEU A 169 10.52 -4.07 -12.45
N MET A 170 11.53 -4.85 -12.10
CA MET A 170 12.28 -4.70 -10.86
C MET A 170 13.78 -4.52 -11.14
N SER A 171 14.38 -3.46 -10.59
CA SER A 171 15.78 -3.10 -10.80
C SER A 171 16.28 -2.13 -9.73
N THR A 172 17.61 -1.94 -9.67
CA THR A 172 18.23 -0.74 -9.10
C THR A 172 18.82 0.12 -10.23
N ASP A 173 19.19 1.37 -9.95
CA ASP A 173 19.86 2.22 -10.96
C ASP A 173 21.14 1.58 -11.50
N ARG A 174 21.87 0.81 -10.67
CA ARG A 174 23.09 0.11 -11.10
C ARG A 174 22.80 -1.21 -11.80
N SER A 175 21.82 -1.97 -11.34
CA SER A 175 21.49 -3.25 -11.96
C SER A 175 20.95 -3.07 -13.39
N ILE A 176 20.16 -2.03 -13.62
CA ILE A 176 19.61 -1.74 -14.96
C ILE A 176 20.72 -1.36 -15.96
N ARG A 177 21.78 -0.66 -15.50
CA ARG A 177 22.91 -0.25 -16.36
C ARG A 177 23.77 -1.42 -16.83
N VAL A 178 23.79 -2.51 -16.08
CA VAL A 178 24.50 -3.74 -16.43
C VAL A 178 23.57 -4.84 -16.96
N ASN A 179 22.34 -4.45 -17.33
CA ASN A 179 21.28 -5.33 -17.81
C ASN A 179 20.86 -6.44 -16.81
N GLU A 180 21.09 -6.22 -15.53
CA GLU A 180 20.63 -7.07 -14.43
C GLU A 180 19.30 -6.56 -13.89
N HIS A 181 18.25 -6.66 -14.68
CA HIS A 181 16.89 -6.31 -14.29
C HIS A 181 15.97 -7.51 -14.44
N TYR A 182 14.84 -7.46 -13.73
CA TYR A 182 13.84 -8.51 -13.77
C TYR A 182 12.55 -7.99 -14.38
N ILE A 183 12.06 -8.66 -15.41
CA ILE A 183 10.79 -8.35 -16.07
C ILE A 183 9.98 -9.64 -16.18
N CYS A 184 8.73 -9.60 -15.71
CA CYS A 184 7.78 -10.72 -15.84
C CYS A 184 6.33 -10.23 -15.83
N ASP A 185 5.40 -11.11 -16.08
CA ASP A 185 4.00 -10.88 -15.75
C ASP A 185 3.84 -10.87 -14.22
N ILE A 186 2.86 -10.10 -13.70
CA ILE A 186 2.65 -9.97 -12.27
C ILE A 186 2.33 -11.32 -11.61
N ASP A 187 1.71 -12.25 -12.35
CA ASP A 187 1.36 -13.58 -11.86
C ASP A 187 2.56 -14.51 -11.73
N ASP A 188 3.62 -14.25 -12.47
CA ASP A 188 4.86 -15.04 -12.48
C ASP A 188 5.94 -14.45 -11.57
N PHE A 189 5.64 -13.38 -10.82
CA PHE A 189 6.61 -12.71 -9.99
C PHE A 189 7.04 -13.56 -8.79
N ASP A 190 8.34 -13.82 -8.68
CA ASP A 190 8.95 -14.51 -7.54
C ASP A 190 9.38 -13.53 -6.45
N VAL A 191 8.65 -13.54 -5.32
CA VAL A 191 8.91 -12.70 -4.14
C VAL A 191 10.32 -12.90 -3.58
N LYS A 192 10.93 -14.10 -3.75
CA LYS A 192 12.30 -14.37 -3.30
C LYS A 192 13.31 -13.41 -3.94
N ARG A 193 13.12 -13.04 -5.20
CA ARG A 193 14.01 -12.08 -5.88
C ARG A 193 13.98 -10.69 -5.22
N LEU A 194 12.80 -10.21 -4.85
CA LEU A 194 12.68 -8.95 -4.13
C LEU A 194 13.34 -9.04 -2.74
N LYS A 195 13.12 -10.14 -2.04
CA LYS A 195 13.73 -10.43 -0.75
C LYS A 195 15.27 -10.43 -0.83
N GLU A 196 15.83 -11.12 -1.85
CA GLU A 196 17.27 -11.13 -2.12
C GLU A 196 17.81 -9.74 -2.46
N MET A 197 17.07 -8.94 -3.26
CA MET A 197 17.47 -7.57 -3.57
C MET A 197 17.47 -6.66 -2.33
N ILE A 198 16.46 -6.79 -1.45
CA ILE A 198 16.39 -6.02 -0.21
C ILE A 198 17.52 -6.40 0.74
N ALA A 199 17.73 -7.69 0.97
CA ALA A 199 18.71 -8.18 1.94
C ALA A 199 20.15 -8.06 1.43
N ASN A 200 20.37 -8.21 0.13
CA ASN A 200 21.69 -8.28 -0.52
C ASN A 200 22.72 -9.18 0.21
N PRO A 201 22.39 -10.45 0.48
CA PRO A 201 23.23 -11.32 1.32
C PRO A 201 24.62 -11.56 0.74
N GLU A 202 24.78 -11.49 -0.59
CA GLU A 202 26.05 -11.63 -1.30
C GLU A 202 26.83 -10.32 -1.42
N ARG A 203 26.32 -9.21 -0.88
CA ARG A 203 26.93 -7.86 -0.94
C ARG A 203 27.29 -7.41 -2.34
N LYS A 204 26.42 -7.72 -3.32
CA LYS A 204 26.59 -7.30 -4.73
C LYS A 204 26.63 -5.78 -4.82
N LYS A 205 27.59 -5.25 -5.61
CA LYS A 205 27.74 -3.80 -5.80
C LYS A 205 26.60 -3.16 -6.62
N THR A 206 25.81 -3.96 -7.31
CA THR A 206 24.63 -3.56 -8.08
C THR A 206 23.36 -3.47 -7.24
N LEU A 207 23.37 -4.02 -6.02
CA LEU A 207 22.23 -4.06 -5.08
C LEU A 207 22.43 -3.08 -3.91
N PRO A 208 21.39 -2.82 -3.11
CA PRO A 208 21.46 -1.92 -1.97
C PRO A 208 22.60 -2.23 -1.00
N GLU A 209 23.12 -1.18 -0.41
CA GLU A 209 24.13 -1.29 0.65
C GLU A 209 23.55 -1.82 1.93
N THR A 210 24.43 -2.41 2.73
CA THR A 210 24.13 -2.75 4.12
C THR A 210 25.06 -1.96 5.04
N GLU A 211 24.63 -1.74 6.27
CA GLU A 211 25.44 -1.11 7.34
C GLU A 211 25.31 -1.88 8.63
N MET A 212 26.38 -1.90 9.42
CA MET A 212 26.33 -2.43 10.79
C MET A 212 25.65 -1.41 11.70
N LYS A 213 24.60 -1.82 12.40
CA LYS A 213 23.82 -0.98 13.28
C LYS A 213 23.73 -1.56 14.67
N ASP A 214 24.02 -0.73 15.67
CA ASP A 214 23.83 -1.09 17.08
C ASP A 214 22.34 -1.03 17.42
N ILE A 215 21.78 -2.15 17.83
CA ILE A 215 20.36 -2.26 18.22
C ILE A 215 20.30 -2.74 19.68
N THR A 216 19.55 -2.01 20.51
CA THR A 216 19.29 -2.40 21.89
C THR A 216 18.29 -3.54 21.91
N MET A 217 18.69 -4.64 22.53
CA MET A 217 17.88 -5.83 22.70
C MET A 217 16.89 -5.67 23.88
N PRO A 218 15.83 -6.50 23.95
CA PRO A 218 14.86 -6.45 25.06
C PRO A 218 15.46 -6.66 26.45
N ASP A 219 16.60 -7.34 26.54
CA ASP A 219 17.36 -7.57 27.80
C ASP A 219 18.28 -6.40 28.18
N GLY A 220 18.27 -5.31 27.41
CA GLY A 220 19.13 -4.13 27.58
C GLY A 220 20.54 -4.28 27.00
N SER A 221 20.92 -5.43 26.49
CA SER A 221 22.19 -5.59 25.76
C SER A 221 22.16 -4.88 24.42
N VAL A 222 23.34 -4.50 23.90
CA VAL A 222 23.48 -3.92 22.56
C VAL A 222 24.13 -4.97 21.67
N ARG A 223 23.50 -5.24 20.51
CA ARG A 223 24.04 -6.14 19.49
C ARG A 223 24.15 -5.42 18.17
N GLN A 224 25.14 -5.81 17.38
CA GLN A 224 25.32 -5.30 16.02
C GLN A 224 24.64 -6.20 15.03
N PHE A 225 23.82 -5.59 14.15
CA PHE A 225 23.15 -6.28 13.06
C PHE A 225 23.48 -5.61 11.75
N GLU A 226 23.57 -6.40 10.70
CA GLU A 226 23.69 -5.89 9.34
C GLU A 226 22.30 -5.48 8.82
N VAL A 227 22.08 -4.17 8.65
CA VAL A 227 20.81 -3.57 8.26
C VAL A 227 20.91 -3.09 6.81
N SER A 228 19.95 -3.49 6.00
CA SER A 228 19.88 -3.03 4.60
C SER A 228 19.43 -1.57 4.51
N LYS A 229 20.06 -0.80 3.60
CA LYS A 229 19.65 0.56 3.23
C LYS A 229 18.63 0.58 2.08
N ALA A 230 18.05 -0.57 1.74
CA ALA A 230 17.11 -0.69 0.66
C ALA A 230 15.86 0.17 0.88
N MET A 231 15.48 0.93 -0.15
CA MET A 231 14.20 1.60 -0.27
C MET A 231 13.48 1.07 -1.51
N VAL A 232 12.24 0.63 -1.38
CA VAL A 232 11.43 0.19 -2.53
C VAL A 232 10.62 1.37 -3.05
N SER A 233 10.91 1.79 -4.28
CA SER A 233 10.10 2.74 -5.03
C SER A 233 9.04 1.98 -5.81
N TYR A 234 7.81 2.01 -5.31
CA TYR A 234 6.67 1.36 -5.95
C TYR A 234 6.00 2.31 -6.93
N GLY A 235 6.09 1.98 -8.21
CA GLY A 235 5.54 2.77 -9.30
C GLY A 235 4.53 1.99 -10.13
N ILE A 236 3.54 2.69 -10.64
CA ILE A 236 2.52 2.13 -11.53
C ILE A 236 2.28 3.07 -12.70
N ASP A 237 1.72 2.54 -13.79
CA ASP A 237 1.17 3.34 -14.87
C ASP A 237 -0.32 3.59 -14.61
N ARG A 238 -0.88 4.67 -15.16
CA ARG A 238 -2.33 4.96 -15.05
C ARG A 238 -3.20 3.84 -15.63
N GLY A 239 -2.67 3.07 -16.59
CA GLY A 239 -3.33 1.93 -17.20
C GLY A 239 -3.19 0.60 -16.45
N THR A 240 -2.41 0.52 -15.38
CA THR A 240 -2.27 -0.67 -14.52
C THR A 240 -3.63 -1.02 -13.90
N SER A 241 -3.96 -2.32 -13.82
CA SER A 241 -5.19 -2.78 -13.18
C SER A 241 -5.13 -2.65 -11.66
N TYR A 242 -6.30 -2.50 -11.01
CA TYR A 242 -6.40 -2.48 -9.55
C TYR A 242 -5.91 -3.80 -8.93
N THR A 243 -6.21 -4.93 -9.58
CA THR A 243 -5.68 -6.24 -9.17
C THR A 243 -4.16 -6.28 -9.18
N ALA A 244 -3.52 -5.83 -10.27
CA ALA A 244 -2.07 -5.81 -10.36
C ALA A 244 -1.43 -4.85 -9.34
N TYR A 245 -2.03 -3.69 -9.11
CA TYR A 245 -1.60 -2.75 -8.07
C TYR A 245 -1.63 -3.39 -6.68
N THR A 246 -2.76 -3.94 -6.28
CA THR A 246 -2.90 -4.54 -4.94
C THR A 246 -2.00 -5.76 -4.76
N LYS A 247 -1.87 -6.58 -5.80
CA LYS A 247 -0.97 -7.74 -5.82
C LYS A 247 0.51 -7.34 -5.70
N GLY A 248 0.95 -6.32 -6.44
CA GLY A 248 2.33 -5.82 -6.35
C GLY A 248 2.67 -5.28 -4.96
N MET A 249 1.74 -4.54 -4.34
CA MET A 249 1.91 -4.08 -2.96
C MET A 249 1.99 -5.25 -1.98
N GLU A 250 1.14 -6.27 -2.18
CA GLU A 250 1.18 -7.49 -1.37
C GLU A 250 2.53 -8.20 -1.47
N MET A 251 3.10 -8.30 -2.65
CA MET A 251 4.41 -8.93 -2.87
C MET A 251 5.52 -8.20 -2.11
N ILE A 252 5.50 -6.86 -2.11
CA ILE A 252 6.46 -6.06 -1.34
C ILE A 252 6.29 -6.33 0.16
N MET A 253 5.06 -6.30 0.67
CA MET A 253 4.79 -6.57 2.09
C MET A 253 5.17 -7.99 2.49
N THR A 254 4.94 -8.97 1.61
CA THR A 254 5.32 -10.37 1.83
C THR A 254 6.84 -10.53 1.92
N ALA A 255 7.61 -9.89 1.02
CA ALA A 255 9.07 -9.93 1.07
C ALA A 255 9.61 -9.43 2.43
N TYR A 256 9.11 -8.29 2.91
CA TYR A 256 9.52 -7.77 4.22
C TYR A 256 9.03 -8.63 5.39
N LYS A 257 7.82 -9.19 5.31
CA LYS A 257 7.31 -10.11 6.33
C LYS A 257 8.18 -11.36 6.44
N GLU A 258 8.58 -11.93 5.31
CA GLU A 258 9.47 -13.11 5.31
C GLU A 258 10.87 -12.79 5.84
N LEU A 259 11.45 -11.64 5.49
CA LEU A 259 12.73 -11.20 6.05
C LEU A 259 12.65 -11.03 7.58
N ARG A 260 11.57 -10.46 8.08
CA ARG A 260 11.33 -10.30 9.53
C ARG A 260 11.09 -11.63 10.23
N GLU A 261 10.38 -12.54 9.57
CA GLU A 261 10.15 -13.90 10.08
C GLU A 261 11.47 -14.68 10.21
N ASP A 262 12.34 -14.59 9.18
CA ASP A 262 13.65 -15.24 9.21
C ASP A 262 14.53 -14.66 10.32
N PHE A 263 14.59 -13.31 10.44
CA PHE A 263 15.32 -12.64 11.51
C PHE A 263 14.79 -13.00 12.90
N SER A 264 13.46 -13.07 13.07
CA SER A 264 12.82 -13.46 14.31
C SER A 264 13.24 -14.87 14.76
N LYS A 265 13.21 -15.82 13.83
CA LYS A 265 13.65 -17.20 14.11
C LYS A 265 15.14 -17.30 14.43
N GLU A 266 15.97 -16.54 13.72
CA GLU A 266 17.42 -16.53 13.92
C GLU A 266 17.81 -15.93 15.28
N VAL A 267 17.20 -14.80 15.66
CA VAL A 267 17.62 -14.02 16.83
C VAL A 267 16.89 -14.44 18.10
N PHE A 268 15.59 -14.74 18.00
CA PHE A 268 14.74 -15.06 19.16
C PHE A 268 14.30 -16.53 19.23
N GLY A 269 14.55 -17.33 18.18
CA GLY A 269 14.18 -18.75 18.14
C GLY A 269 12.68 -19.02 18.01
N LYS A 270 11.87 -18.00 17.67
CA LYS A 270 10.41 -18.09 17.62
C LYS A 270 9.84 -17.29 16.43
N PRO A 271 8.61 -17.62 15.97
CA PRO A 271 7.97 -16.92 14.88
C PRO A 271 7.58 -15.49 15.29
N LEU A 272 7.44 -14.60 14.30
CA LEU A 272 7.09 -13.18 14.48
C LEU A 272 5.80 -12.99 15.31
N SER A 273 4.83 -13.90 15.15
CA SER A 273 3.54 -13.87 15.86
C SER A 273 3.62 -14.15 17.36
N GLU A 274 4.75 -14.68 17.85
CA GLU A 274 4.97 -15.04 19.25
C GLU A 274 5.94 -14.08 19.97
N LEU A 275 6.38 -13.02 19.25
CA LEU A 275 7.24 -12.01 19.84
C LEU A 275 6.48 -11.09 20.79
N THR A 276 7.16 -10.64 21.83
CA THR A 276 6.72 -9.51 22.64
C THR A 276 6.86 -8.19 21.87
N ASP A 277 6.23 -7.12 22.35
CA ASP A 277 6.32 -5.79 21.71
C ASP A 277 7.78 -5.31 21.59
N ALA A 278 8.60 -5.53 22.63
CA ALA A 278 10.01 -5.14 22.63
C ALA A 278 10.84 -5.94 21.61
N GLU A 279 10.61 -7.26 21.49
CA GLU A 279 11.25 -8.10 20.48
C GLU A 279 10.80 -7.70 19.07
N THR A 280 9.51 -7.42 18.89
CA THR A 280 8.94 -6.93 17.61
C THR A 280 9.58 -5.62 17.19
N GLN A 281 9.78 -4.68 18.12
CA GLN A 281 10.47 -3.42 17.84
C GLN A 281 11.93 -3.67 17.39
N THR A 282 12.65 -4.61 18.03
CA THR A 282 14.00 -5.00 17.60
C THR A 282 14.01 -5.50 16.14
N VAL A 283 13.05 -6.37 15.78
CA VAL A 283 12.92 -6.87 14.41
C VAL A 283 12.67 -5.72 13.40
N TYR A 284 11.84 -4.75 13.78
CA TYR A 284 11.51 -3.62 12.88
C TYR A 284 12.69 -2.64 12.73
N LEU A 285 13.55 -2.52 13.73
CA LEU A 285 14.79 -1.74 13.64
C LEU A 285 15.84 -2.43 12.76
N ALA A 286 15.90 -3.76 12.82
CA ALA A 286 16.82 -4.56 12.01
C ALA A 286 16.35 -4.70 10.54
N ILE A 287 15.05 -4.82 10.32
CA ILE A 287 14.43 -4.94 8.99
C ILE A 287 13.41 -3.82 8.80
N PRO A 288 13.86 -2.58 8.56
CA PRO A 288 13.00 -1.43 8.37
C PRO A 288 12.23 -1.54 7.03
N LEU A 289 10.91 -1.34 7.09
CA LEU A 289 10.07 -1.27 5.88
C LEU A 289 10.10 0.15 5.34
N ILE A 290 10.81 0.36 4.24
CA ILE A 290 10.88 1.67 3.56
C ILE A 290 10.32 1.50 2.15
N VAL A 291 9.08 1.98 1.94
CA VAL A 291 8.38 1.93 0.66
C VAL A 291 7.86 3.31 0.32
N SER A 292 8.26 3.83 -0.83
CA SER A 292 7.75 5.06 -1.41
C SER A 292 6.85 4.72 -2.60
N GLU A 293 5.63 5.24 -2.62
CA GLU A 293 4.74 5.12 -3.77
C GLU A 293 4.91 6.35 -4.67
N THR A 294 5.22 6.13 -5.95
CA THR A 294 5.35 7.21 -6.93
C THR A 294 4.02 7.48 -7.63
N THR A 295 3.76 8.73 -7.96
CA THR A 295 2.58 9.13 -8.74
C THR A 295 2.58 8.41 -10.09
N PRO A 296 1.44 7.83 -10.55
CA PRO A 296 1.34 7.17 -11.83
C PRO A 296 1.73 8.08 -12.98
N LYS A 297 2.62 7.61 -13.84
CA LYS A 297 2.98 8.36 -15.05
C LYS A 297 1.87 8.23 -16.10
N ALA A 298 1.57 9.35 -16.77
CA ALA A 298 0.71 9.32 -17.95
C ALA A 298 1.32 8.39 -19.00
N VAL A 299 0.48 7.56 -19.61
CA VAL A 299 0.91 6.77 -20.77
C VAL A 299 1.20 7.76 -21.89
N PRO A 300 2.38 7.76 -22.52
CA PRO A 300 2.64 8.59 -23.68
C PRO A 300 1.58 8.25 -24.74
N GLN A 301 0.77 9.23 -25.14
CA GLN A 301 -0.07 9.07 -26.34
C GLN A 301 0.91 8.85 -27.51
N LYS A 302 0.80 7.72 -28.18
CA LYS A 302 1.42 7.57 -29.49
C LYS A 302 0.64 8.51 -30.41
N ASP A 303 1.28 9.58 -30.83
CA ASP A 303 0.79 10.37 -31.94
C ASP A 303 0.65 9.42 -33.14
N ASN A 304 -0.61 9.28 -33.62
CA ASN A 304 -0.94 8.55 -34.84
C ASN A 304 -0.60 9.40 -36.07
#